data_01f121ddea30e79423debe2e001fd214
#
_entry.id   01f121ddea30e79423debe2e001fd214
#
_cell.length_a   1.000
_cell.length_b   1.000
_cell.length_c   1.000
_cell.angle_alpha   90.00
_cell.angle_beta   90.00
_cell.angle_gamma   90.00
#
_symmetry.space_group_name_H-M   'P 1'
#
loop_
_entity.id
_entity.type
_entity.pdbx_description
1 polymer ?
#
loop_
_entity_poly.entity_id
_entity_poly.type
_entity_poly.pdbx_seq_one_letter_code
_entity_poly.pdbx_strand_id
1 'polypeptide(L)'
;MKNLLSGWKDKVFNIKPETVVKWHRTAFRTYWRRKSRHKDGRPKIDKEVIALIKQIENENPLWGVPRIHGELGKLGFNISQSAVQRYIPKRGGRSTGQRWKTFLNNHSKEIISIDFLTVPTINFKLVHELIVIEHHRRKIVHVNVTKNPTAHWTLQQIRNLLFNYDNPKYLIRDRDQRYGNVFTEGIKNFGIKQIVTSYRSPWQNGYVEPVIGA
;
A
#
# COMPACT_ATOMS: atom_id res chain seq x y z
N MET A 1 -35.15 8.42 -55.07
CA MET A 1 -33.86 7.74 -55.38
C MET A 1 -34.02 6.30 -55.94
N LYS A 2 -35.23 5.85 -56.28
CA LYS A 2 -35.45 4.46 -56.82
C LYS A 2 -35.21 4.34 -58.32
N ASN A 3 -35.15 5.44 -59.09
CA ASN A 3 -35.15 5.40 -60.54
C ASN A 3 -33.74 5.58 -61.21
N LEU A 4 -32.69 5.73 -60.45
CA LEU A 4 -31.30 5.88 -61.00
C LEU A 4 -30.57 4.54 -61.14
N LEU A 5 -31.18 3.43 -60.72
CA LEU A 5 -30.53 2.11 -60.67
C LEU A 5 -31.23 1.01 -61.48
N SER A 6 -32.23 1.36 -62.31
CA SER A 6 -32.83 0.36 -63.21
C SER A 6 -31.89 0.13 -64.41
N GLY A 7 -31.50 -1.10 -64.62
CA GLY A 7 -30.68 -1.51 -65.80
C GLY A 7 -29.16 -1.53 -65.56
N TRP A 8 -28.62 -1.24 -64.35
CA TRP A 8 -27.18 -1.34 -64.09
C TRP A 8 -26.65 -2.77 -64.09
N LYS A 9 -27.51 -3.74 -63.80
CA LYS A 9 -27.15 -5.18 -63.74
C LYS A 9 -26.70 -5.70 -65.13
N ASP A 10 -27.30 -5.16 -66.18
CA ASP A 10 -27.03 -5.60 -67.53
C ASP A 10 -25.85 -4.91 -68.20
N LYS A 11 -25.28 -3.87 -67.56
CA LYS A 11 -24.12 -3.08 -68.03
C LYS A 11 -22.78 -3.51 -67.42
N VAL A 12 -22.78 -4.50 -66.50
CA VAL A 12 -21.55 -4.95 -65.85
C VAL A 12 -21.10 -6.27 -66.47
N PHE A 13 -20.28 -6.20 -67.48
CA PHE A 13 -19.82 -7.36 -68.27
C PHE A 13 -18.79 -8.25 -67.56
N ASN A 14 -18.06 -7.75 -66.56
CA ASN A 14 -16.92 -8.48 -65.96
C ASN A 14 -17.06 -8.77 -64.45
N ILE A 15 -18.11 -8.31 -63.75
CA ILE A 15 -18.25 -8.45 -62.33
C ILE A 15 -19.67 -8.96 -62.01
N LYS A 16 -19.76 -10.01 -61.17
CA LYS A 16 -21.06 -10.51 -60.75
C LYS A 16 -21.85 -9.42 -60.01
N PRO A 17 -23.15 -9.23 -60.31
CA PRO A 17 -23.99 -8.21 -59.69
C PRO A 17 -23.95 -8.23 -58.13
N GLU A 18 -23.85 -9.42 -57.58
CA GLU A 18 -23.73 -9.59 -56.12
C GLU A 18 -22.48 -8.96 -55.53
N THR A 19 -21.39 -8.97 -56.27
CA THR A 19 -20.11 -8.34 -55.84
C THR A 19 -20.26 -6.83 -55.73
N VAL A 20 -20.94 -6.19 -56.68
CA VAL A 20 -21.21 -4.74 -56.65
C VAL A 20 -22.13 -4.38 -55.48
N VAL A 21 -23.15 -5.18 -55.23
CA VAL A 21 -24.03 -5.00 -54.07
C VAL A 21 -23.26 -5.15 -52.76
N LYS A 22 -22.35 -6.13 -52.66
CA LYS A 22 -21.51 -6.36 -51.48
C LYS A 22 -20.58 -5.15 -51.25
N TRP A 23 -19.94 -4.63 -52.29
CA TRP A 23 -19.10 -3.44 -52.22
C TRP A 23 -19.90 -2.23 -51.77
N HIS A 24 -21.05 -1.97 -52.35
CA HIS A 24 -21.94 -0.87 -51.98
C HIS A 24 -22.34 -0.99 -50.49
N ARG A 25 -22.72 -2.13 -50.03
CA ARG A 25 -23.08 -2.37 -48.59
C ARG A 25 -21.91 -2.13 -47.67
N THR A 26 -20.71 -2.56 -48.08
CA THR A 26 -19.48 -2.38 -47.31
C THR A 26 -19.08 -0.90 -47.25
N ALA A 27 -19.10 -0.23 -48.40
CA ALA A 27 -18.79 1.20 -48.51
C ALA A 27 -19.79 2.04 -47.70
N PHE A 28 -21.09 1.76 -47.83
CA PHE A 28 -22.16 2.41 -47.05
C PHE A 28 -21.95 2.23 -45.56
N ARG A 29 -21.68 1.01 -45.09
CA ARG A 29 -21.42 0.71 -43.68
C ARG A 29 -20.18 1.47 -43.16
N THR A 30 -19.13 1.51 -43.98
CA THR A 30 -17.87 2.20 -43.63
C THR A 30 -18.06 3.71 -43.60
N TYR A 31 -18.78 4.28 -44.57
CA TYR A 31 -19.11 5.70 -44.59
C TYR A 31 -19.88 6.14 -43.34
N TRP A 32 -20.96 5.43 -43.03
CA TRP A 32 -21.77 5.76 -41.87
C TRP A 32 -21.05 5.52 -40.55
N ARG A 33 -20.21 4.50 -40.46
CA ARG A 33 -19.37 4.26 -39.28
C ARG A 33 -18.37 5.41 -39.05
N ARG A 34 -17.82 6.00 -40.13
CA ARG A 34 -16.96 7.18 -40.04
C ARG A 34 -17.77 8.43 -39.65
N LYS A 35 -18.92 8.61 -40.26
CA LYS A 35 -19.77 9.79 -40.02
C LYS A 35 -20.42 9.78 -38.62
N SER A 36 -20.79 8.63 -38.09
CA SER A 36 -21.36 8.46 -36.76
C SER A 36 -20.31 8.35 -35.64
N ARG A 37 -19.03 8.42 -35.98
CA ARG A 37 -17.98 8.42 -34.98
C ARG A 37 -18.00 9.73 -34.21
N HIS A 38 -18.55 9.69 -32.97
CA HIS A 38 -18.41 10.80 -32.04
C HIS A 38 -16.91 11.07 -31.82
N LYS A 39 -16.46 12.26 -32.22
CA LYS A 39 -15.09 12.73 -31.96
C LYS A 39 -14.95 13.37 -30.57
N ASP A 40 -16.05 13.69 -29.97
CA ASP A 40 -16.09 14.37 -28.68
C ASP A 40 -16.05 13.33 -27.55
N GLY A 41 -14.83 13.06 -27.09
CA GLY A 41 -14.60 12.33 -25.86
C GLY A 41 -14.94 13.22 -24.64
N ARG A 42 -14.98 12.63 -23.45
CA ARG A 42 -15.10 13.37 -22.19
C ARG A 42 -14.06 14.50 -22.15
N PRO A 43 -14.42 15.74 -21.74
CA PRO A 43 -13.48 16.85 -21.61
C PRO A 43 -12.27 16.43 -20.79
N LYS A 44 -11.09 16.85 -21.24
CA LYS A 44 -9.83 16.61 -20.50
C LYS A 44 -9.83 17.48 -19.24
N ILE A 45 -9.30 16.96 -18.17
CA ILE A 45 -9.06 17.73 -16.94
C ILE A 45 -7.94 18.74 -17.23
N ASP A 46 -8.04 19.92 -16.62
CA ASP A 46 -7.07 20.99 -16.78
C ASP A 46 -5.67 20.52 -16.39
N LYS A 47 -4.68 20.96 -17.15
CA LYS A 47 -3.27 20.59 -16.93
C LYS A 47 -2.76 21.03 -15.56
N GLU A 48 -3.24 22.17 -15.06
CA GLU A 48 -2.91 22.69 -13.73
C GLU A 48 -3.37 21.76 -12.63
N VAL A 49 -4.59 21.24 -12.75
CA VAL A 49 -5.13 20.28 -11.78
C VAL A 49 -4.37 18.96 -11.81
N ILE A 50 -3.97 18.51 -13.00
CA ILE A 50 -3.12 17.30 -13.14
C ILE A 50 -1.76 17.52 -12.50
N ALA A 51 -1.16 18.70 -12.66
CA ALA A 51 0.10 19.05 -12.01
C ALA A 51 -0.04 19.07 -10.48
N LEU A 52 -1.12 19.65 -9.98
CA LEU A 52 -1.45 19.70 -8.55
C LEU A 52 -1.64 18.29 -7.96
N ILE A 53 -2.34 17.38 -8.65
CA ILE A 53 -2.48 16.00 -8.22
C ILE A 53 -1.10 15.33 -8.03
N LYS A 54 -0.21 15.50 -8.99
CA LYS A 54 1.15 14.94 -8.95
C LYS A 54 1.99 15.56 -7.83
N GLN A 55 1.85 16.88 -7.61
CA GLN A 55 2.54 17.58 -6.55
C GLN A 55 2.12 17.06 -5.18
N ILE A 56 0.81 17.00 -4.91
CA ILE A 56 0.27 16.48 -3.64
C ILE A 56 0.73 15.03 -3.39
N GLU A 57 0.76 14.20 -4.43
CA GLU A 57 1.22 12.82 -4.33
C GLU A 57 2.70 12.72 -4.00
N ASN A 58 3.55 13.54 -4.64
CA ASN A 58 4.99 13.57 -4.39
C ASN A 58 5.34 14.07 -2.99
N GLU A 59 4.64 15.11 -2.53
CA GLU A 59 4.84 15.67 -1.18
C GLU A 59 4.31 14.74 -0.09
N ASN A 60 3.32 13.91 -0.42
CA ASN A 60 2.66 13.02 0.54
C ASN A 60 2.60 11.56 0.03
N PRO A 61 3.72 10.86 -0.06
CA PRO A 61 3.79 9.52 -0.68
C PRO A 61 2.97 8.44 0.05
N LEU A 62 2.52 8.71 1.28
CA LEU A 62 1.67 7.80 2.06
C LEU A 62 0.17 8.04 1.85
N TRP A 63 -0.21 9.10 1.13
CA TRP A 63 -1.62 9.38 0.92
C TRP A 63 -2.21 8.50 -0.18
N GLY A 64 -3.36 7.92 0.11
CA GLY A 64 -4.14 7.18 -0.88
C GLY A 64 -5.03 8.11 -1.72
N VAL A 65 -5.54 7.59 -2.83
CA VAL A 65 -6.45 8.31 -3.74
C VAL A 65 -7.62 8.99 -3.02
N PRO A 66 -8.32 8.36 -2.04
CA PRO A 66 -9.44 9.00 -1.35
C PRO A 66 -9.02 10.28 -0.61
N ARG A 67 -7.84 10.28 0.00
CA ARG A 67 -7.35 11.45 0.75
C ARG A 67 -6.96 12.58 -0.17
N ILE A 68 -6.23 12.30 -1.25
CA ILE A 68 -5.88 13.30 -2.27
C ILE A 68 -7.14 13.90 -2.90
N HIS A 69 -8.14 13.07 -3.21
CA HIS A 69 -9.44 13.53 -3.70
C HIS A 69 -10.13 14.48 -2.72
N GLY A 70 -10.13 14.16 -1.41
CA GLY A 70 -10.70 15.00 -0.37
C GLY A 70 -10.01 16.37 -0.26
N GLU A 71 -8.67 16.41 -0.37
CA GLU A 71 -7.92 17.68 -0.35
C GLU A 71 -8.20 18.54 -1.60
N LEU A 72 -8.29 17.92 -2.78
CA LEU A 72 -8.70 18.62 -4.00
C LEU A 72 -10.10 19.21 -3.89
N GLY A 73 -11.04 18.49 -3.25
CA GLY A 73 -12.39 19.01 -2.96
C GLY A 73 -12.37 20.22 -2.04
N LYS A 74 -11.52 20.25 -1.02
CA LYS A 74 -11.32 21.43 -0.13
C LYS A 74 -10.75 22.64 -0.88
N LEU A 75 -9.92 22.40 -1.90
CA LEU A 75 -9.38 23.43 -2.79
C LEU A 75 -10.37 23.90 -3.87
N GLY A 76 -11.60 23.37 -3.87
CA GLY A 76 -12.67 23.76 -4.80
C GLY A 76 -12.69 23.00 -6.13
N PHE A 77 -11.83 21.99 -6.31
CA PHE A 77 -11.79 21.19 -7.52
C PHE A 77 -12.79 20.01 -7.46
N ASN A 78 -13.85 20.09 -8.26
CA ASN A 78 -14.84 19.01 -8.35
C ASN A 78 -14.43 17.96 -9.39
N ILE A 79 -13.63 16.98 -8.97
CA ILE A 79 -13.09 15.92 -9.82
C ILE A 79 -13.50 14.58 -9.23
N SER A 80 -13.81 13.59 -10.08
CA SER A 80 -14.12 12.24 -9.59
C SER A 80 -12.88 11.52 -9.05
N GLN A 81 -13.04 10.70 -8.02
CA GLN A 81 -11.97 9.89 -7.44
C GLN A 81 -11.27 9.00 -8.49
N SER A 82 -12.04 8.45 -9.45
CA SER A 82 -11.48 7.65 -10.56
C SER A 82 -10.60 8.47 -11.51
N ALA A 83 -10.88 9.77 -11.65
CA ALA A 83 -10.04 10.67 -12.42
C ALA A 83 -8.72 10.96 -11.69
N VAL A 84 -8.76 11.21 -10.38
CA VAL A 84 -7.56 11.37 -9.54
C VAL A 84 -6.68 10.11 -9.63
N GLN A 85 -7.27 8.92 -9.51
CA GLN A 85 -6.56 7.64 -9.62
C GLN A 85 -5.83 7.46 -10.95
N ARG A 86 -6.36 8.00 -12.05
CA ARG A 86 -5.77 7.91 -13.39
C ARG A 86 -4.47 8.71 -13.51
N TYR A 87 -4.36 9.83 -12.80
CA TYR A 87 -3.21 10.74 -12.85
C TYR A 87 -2.18 10.52 -11.75
N ILE A 88 -2.52 9.78 -10.71
CA ILE A 88 -1.52 9.29 -9.76
C ILE A 88 -0.65 8.26 -10.49
N PRO A 89 0.68 8.43 -10.50
CA PRO A 89 1.58 7.44 -11.07
C PRO A 89 1.26 6.06 -10.46
N LYS A 90 1.07 5.06 -11.28
CA LYS A 90 1.05 3.69 -10.78
C LYS A 90 2.41 3.51 -10.11
N ARG A 91 2.45 3.56 -8.78
CA ARG A 91 3.67 3.30 -8.03
C ARG A 91 4.21 2.00 -8.58
N GLY A 92 5.33 2.12 -9.29
CA GLY A 92 5.97 1.02 -9.98
C GLY A 92 6.04 -0.17 -9.06
N GLY A 93 5.71 -1.32 -9.56
CA GLY A 93 5.34 -2.54 -8.91
C GLY A 93 5.75 -2.59 -7.45
N ARG A 94 4.79 -2.88 -6.59
CA ARG A 94 5.06 -3.21 -5.20
C ARG A 94 6.42 -3.84 -5.16
N SER A 95 7.33 -3.24 -4.36
CA SER A 95 8.69 -3.73 -4.22
C SER A 95 8.66 -5.25 -4.36
N THR A 96 9.52 -5.80 -5.19
CA THR A 96 9.71 -7.25 -5.37
C THR A 96 10.06 -7.93 -4.05
N GLY A 97 10.10 -7.16 -2.95
CA GLY A 97 10.25 -7.62 -1.58
C GLY A 97 9.06 -8.47 -1.12
N GLN A 98 9.37 -9.47 -0.35
CA GLN A 98 8.42 -10.34 0.31
C GLN A 98 7.34 -9.53 1.02
N ARG A 99 6.05 -9.88 0.82
CA ARG A 99 4.95 -9.23 1.55
C ARG A 99 5.11 -9.45 3.04
N TRP A 100 4.78 -8.44 3.85
CA TRP A 100 4.90 -8.51 5.31
C TRP A 100 4.30 -9.79 5.91
N LYS A 101 3.09 -10.14 5.52
CA LYS A 101 2.43 -11.39 5.94
C LYS A 101 3.25 -12.64 5.56
N THR A 102 3.80 -12.67 4.36
CA THR A 102 4.62 -13.80 3.89
C THR A 102 5.94 -13.87 4.66
N PHE A 103 6.56 -12.71 4.94
CA PHE A 103 7.75 -12.62 5.79
C PHE A 103 7.49 -13.19 7.19
N LEU A 104 6.42 -12.72 7.86
CA LEU A 104 6.06 -13.20 9.19
C LEU A 104 5.81 -14.72 9.21
N ASN A 105 5.09 -15.25 8.21
CA ASN A 105 4.82 -16.69 8.14
C ASN A 105 6.09 -17.52 7.94
N ASN A 106 6.99 -17.06 7.06
CA ASN A 106 8.21 -17.81 6.73
C ASN A 106 9.24 -17.78 7.86
N HIS A 107 9.25 -16.74 8.67
CA HIS A 107 10.24 -16.53 9.74
C HIS A 107 9.65 -16.56 11.15
N SER A 108 8.40 -17.03 11.32
CA SER A 108 7.68 -16.94 12.60
C SER A 108 8.45 -17.53 13.78
N LYS A 109 9.22 -18.60 13.57
CA LYS A 109 10.05 -19.26 14.60
C LYS A 109 11.29 -18.46 15.01
N GLU A 110 11.70 -17.52 14.17
CA GLU A 110 12.93 -16.75 14.31
C GLU A 110 12.66 -15.30 14.69
N ILE A 111 11.37 -14.95 14.89
CA ILE A 111 10.95 -13.58 15.17
C ILE A 111 10.49 -13.46 16.62
N ILE A 112 11.01 -12.46 17.30
CA ILE A 112 10.44 -11.92 18.54
C ILE A 112 9.97 -10.49 18.31
N SER A 113 8.92 -10.10 19.03
CA SER A 113 8.43 -8.71 19.11
C SER A 113 8.54 -8.17 20.50
N ILE A 114 8.90 -6.92 20.61
CA ILE A 114 8.94 -6.20 21.91
C ILE A 114 8.05 -4.96 21.87
N ASP A 115 7.48 -4.65 22.99
CA ASP A 115 6.70 -3.44 23.18
C ASP A 115 6.65 -3.03 24.66
N PHE A 116 6.28 -1.78 24.92
CA PHE A 116 6.13 -1.23 26.26
C PHE A 116 4.68 -0.90 26.55
N LEU A 117 4.15 -1.50 27.62
CA LEU A 117 2.92 -1.07 28.25
C LEU A 117 3.22 -0.09 29.40
N THR A 118 2.43 0.97 29.49
CA THR A 118 2.53 1.90 30.64
C THR A 118 1.30 1.77 31.50
N VAL A 119 1.51 1.40 32.75
CA VAL A 119 0.44 1.15 33.72
C VAL A 119 0.53 2.14 34.88
N PRO A 120 -0.55 2.83 35.23
CA PRO A 120 -0.59 3.62 36.47
C PRO A 120 -0.72 2.71 37.70
N THR A 121 0.11 2.96 38.70
CA THR A 121 0.00 2.29 39.99
C THR A 121 -1.07 2.95 40.87
N ILE A 122 -1.47 2.29 41.97
CA ILE A 122 -2.44 2.81 42.94
C ILE A 122 -2.02 4.20 43.48
N ASN A 123 -0.73 4.47 43.55
CA ASN A 123 -0.18 5.76 43.95
C ASN A 123 0.00 6.75 42.79
N PHE A 124 -0.70 6.56 41.67
CA PHE A 124 -0.63 7.37 40.47
C PHE A 124 0.79 7.51 39.86
N LYS A 125 1.73 6.65 40.22
CA LYS A 125 3.04 6.59 39.60
C LYS A 125 2.98 5.68 38.38
N LEU A 126 3.57 6.12 37.27
CA LEU A 126 3.65 5.31 36.07
C LEU A 126 4.76 4.26 36.22
N VAL A 127 4.46 3.04 35.85
CA VAL A 127 5.43 1.97 35.65
C VAL A 127 5.35 1.50 34.20
N HIS A 128 6.48 1.06 33.67
CA HIS A 128 6.61 0.59 32.30
C HIS A 128 6.90 -0.90 32.32
N GLU A 129 6.07 -1.65 31.67
CA GLU A 129 6.20 -3.09 31.50
C GLU A 129 6.74 -3.36 30.11
N LEU A 130 7.88 -4.06 30.02
CA LEU A 130 8.42 -4.57 28.77
C LEU A 130 7.88 -5.97 28.55
N ILE A 131 7.24 -6.18 27.40
CA ILE A 131 6.72 -7.47 27.00
C ILE A 131 7.48 -7.94 25.76
N VAL A 132 7.94 -9.20 25.78
CA VAL A 132 8.57 -9.86 24.64
C VAL A 132 7.75 -11.08 24.24
N ILE A 133 7.34 -11.14 22.98
CA ILE A 133 6.50 -12.20 22.43
C ILE A 133 7.21 -12.93 21.31
N GLU A 134 7.19 -14.25 21.36
CA GLU A 134 7.57 -15.13 20.26
C GLU A 134 6.42 -15.20 19.23
N HIS A 135 6.73 -15.03 17.95
CA HIS A 135 5.72 -15.02 16.89
C HIS A 135 5.14 -16.40 16.57
N HIS A 136 5.93 -17.47 16.66
CA HIS A 136 5.49 -18.81 16.26
C HIS A 136 4.30 -19.32 17.07
N ARG A 137 4.40 -19.25 18.40
CA ARG A 137 3.37 -19.71 19.32
C ARG A 137 2.56 -18.59 19.97
N ARG A 138 2.88 -17.33 19.65
CA ARG A 138 2.32 -16.13 20.28
C ARG A 138 2.46 -16.16 21.80
N LYS A 139 3.58 -16.73 22.26
CA LYS A 139 3.87 -16.91 23.68
C LYS A 139 4.68 -15.72 24.18
N ILE A 140 4.30 -15.21 25.34
CA ILE A 140 5.12 -14.25 26.09
C ILE A 140 6.36 -15.03 26.59
N VAL A 141 7.54 -14.61 26.16
CA VAL A 141 8.82 -15.25 26.51
C VAL A 141 9.60 -14.47 27.54
N HIS A 142 9.29 -13.19 27.71
CA HIS A 142 9.87 -12.36 28.76
C HIS A 142 8.96 -11.20 29.12
N VAL A 143 8.86 -10.89 30.42
CA VAL A 143 8.18 -9.72 30.97
C VAL A 143 9.03 -9.15 32.09
N ASN A 144 9.17 -7.84 32.11
CA ASN A 144 9.78 -7.15 33.24
C ASN A 144 9.25 -5.74 33.38
N VAL A 145 9.26 -5.21 34.59
CA VAL A 145 8.67 -3.92 34.95
C VAL A 145 9.73 -2.97 35.47
N THR A 146 9.66 -1.71 35.04
CA THR A 146 10.58 -0.67 35.53
C THR A 146 9.87 0.68 35.67
N LYS A 147 10.38 1.53 36.52
CA LYS A 147 9.98 2.93 36.62
C LYS A 147 10.73 3.80 35.59
N ASN A 148 11.94 3.37 35.19
CA ASN A 148 12.83 4.10 34.29
C ASN A 148 13.24 3.24 33.11
N PRO A 149 12.47 3.21 32.01
CA PRO A 149 12.74 2.38 30.83
C PRO A 149 13.85 3.04 29.98
N THR A 150 15.09 2.80 30.34
CA THR A 150 16.25 3.28 29.57
C THR A 150 16.67 2.26 28.51
N ALA A 151 17.36 2.72 27.45
CA ALA A 151 17.90 1.84 26.40
C ALA A 151 18.86 0.77 26.96
N HIS A 152 19.64 1.12 27.97
CA HIS A 152 20.52 0.17 28.67
C HIS A 152 19.72 -0.92 29.40
N TRP A 153 18.69 -0.52 30.16
CA TRP A 153 17.82 -1.46 30.86
C TRP A 153 17.12 -2.40 29.84
N THR A 154 16.57 -1.86 28.76
CA THR A 154 15.91 -2.63 27.73
C THR A 154 16.85 -3.63 27.07
N LEU A 155 18.08 -3.22 26.75
CA LEU A 155 19.10 -4.11 26.22
C LEU A 155 19.46 -5.23 27.20
N GLN A 156 19.54 -4.92 28.50
CA GLN A 156 19.79 -5.93 29.53
C GLN A 156 18.66 -6.96 29.61
N GLN A 157 17.39 -6.55 29.41
CA GLN A 157 16.27 -7.50 29.39
C GLN A 157 16.38 -8.48 28.22
N ILE A 158 16.77 -8.00 27.04
CA ILE A 158 17.01 -8.89 25.89
C ILE A 158 18.20 -9.81 26.16
N ARG A 159 19.28 -9.31 26.76
CA ARG A 159 20.41 -10.15 27.15
C ARG A 159 20.00 -11.28 28.09
N ASN A 160 19.18 -10.95 29.11
CA ASN A 160 18.64 -11.94 30.06
C ASN A 160 17.76 -12.98 29.36
N LEU A 161 16.93 -12.56 28.39
CA LEU A 161 16.13 -13.46 27.57
C LEU A 161 17.02 -14.46 26.81
N LEU A 162 18.07 -13.96 26.14
CA LEU A 162 18.94 -14.77 25.28
C LEU A 162 19.77 -15.83 26.05
N PHE A 163 19.87 -15.75 27.37
CA PHE A 163 20.50 -16.83 28.16
C PHE A 163 19.70 -18.13 28.14
N ASN A 164 18.37 -18.04 28.04
CA ASN A 164 17.46 -19.17 28.16
C ASN A 164 16.58 -19.39 26.91
N TYR A 165 16.84 -18.64 25.87
CA TYR A 165 16.02 -18.65 24.65
C TYR A 165 16.91 -18.72 23.41
N ASP A 166 16.54 -19.57 22.45
CA ASP A 166 17.24 -19.68 21.18
C ASP A 166 17.37 -18.33 20.50
N ASN A 167 18.55 -18.03 19.98
CA ASN A 167 18.86 -16.70 19.45
C ASN A 167 17.94 -16.37 18.26
N PRO A 168 17.02 -15.41 18.41
CA PRO A 168 16.12 -15.01 17.32
C PRO A 168 16.91 -14.28 16.24
N LYS A 169 16.54 -14.46 14.97
CA LYS A 169 17.17 -13.72 13.86
C LYS A 169 16.60 -12.32 13.67
N TYR A 170 15.36 -12.14 14.07
CA TYR A 170 14.63 -10.88 13.85
C TYR A 170 13.98 -10.40 15.14
N LEU A 171 14.08 -9.09 15.39
CA LEU A 171 13.41 -8.41 16.48
C LEU A 171 12.55 -7.29 15.91
N ILE A 172 11.23 -7.39 16.09
CA ILE A 172 10.26 -6.37 15.69
C ILE A 172 10.04 -5.43 16.87
N ARG A 173 10.10 -4.13 16.61
CA ARG A 173 9.79 -3.07 17.57
C ARG A 173 9.18 -1.86 16.90
N ASP A 174 8.53 -1.04 17.70
CA ASP A 174 8.07 0.27 17.25
C ASP A 174 9.21 1.32 17.22
N ARG A 175 8.86 2.59 17.00
CA ARG A 175 9.79 3.72 16.96
C ARG A 175 9.89 4.46 18.29
N ASP A 176 9.60 3.81 19.41
CA ASP A 176 9.71 4.45 20.71
C ASP A 176 11.16 4.94 20.98
N GLN A 177 11.28 6.12 21.55
CA GLN A 177 12.56 6.72 21.91
C GLN A 177 13.34 5.93 22.98
N ARG A 178 12.64 5.08 23.75
CA ARG A 178 13.25 4.16 24.74
C ARG A 178 14.24 3.19 24.11
N TYR A 179 14.12 2.93 22.79
CA TYR A 179 15.07 2.13 22.01
C TYR A 179 16.17 3.01 21.39
N GLY A 180 16.96 3.67 22.20
CA GLY A 180 18.04 4.54 21.76
C GLY A 180 19.18 3.80 21.02
N ASN A 181 20.22 4.55 20.65
CA ASN A 181 21.37 4.02 19.89
C ASN A 181 22.03 2.83 20.59
N VAL A 182 22.19 2.90 21.91
CA VAL A 182 22.80 1.82 22.72
C VAL A 182 22.04 0.49 22.55
N PHE A 183 20.70 0.53 22.57
CA PHE A 183 19.88 -0.64 22.31
C PHE A 183 20.08 -1.15 20.88
N THR A 184 20.05 -0.24 19.92
CA THR A 184 20.17 -0.59 18.48
C THR A 184 21.50 -1.26 18.18
N GLU A 185 22.60 -0.71 18.69
CA GLU A 185 23.94 -1.30 18.52
C GLU A 185 24.09 -2.62 19.28
N GLY A 186 23.58 -2.69 20.51
CA GLY A 186 23.63 -3.90 21.33
C GLY A 186 22.89 -5.07 20.68
N ILE A 187 21.70 -4.86 20.12
CA ILE A 187 20.95 -5.88 19.39
C ILE A 187 21.67 -6.33 18.12
N LYS A 188 22.31 -5.41 17.41
CA LYS A 188 23.13 -5.74 16.24
C LYS A 188 24.31 -6.61 16.62
N ASN A 189 24.96 -6.34 17.77
CA ASN A 189 26.10 -7.14 18.26
C ASN A 189 25.69 -8.58 18.66
N PHE A 190 24.41 -8.81 18.99
CA PHE A 190 23.87 -10.15 19.19
C PHE A 190 23.57 -10.89 17.87
N GLY A 191 23.82 -10.26 16.71
CA GLY A 191 23.51 -10.82 15.40
C GLY A 191 22.03 -10.76 15.04
N ILE A 192 21.21 -10.04 15.80
CA ILE A 192 19.76 -9.93 15.60
C ILE A 192 19.45 -8.75 14.70
N LYS A 193 18.71 -9.01 13.62
CA LYS A 193 18.26 -7.95 12.69
C LYS A 193 17.01 -7.27 13.22
N GLN A 194 17.12 -5.97 13.51
CA GLN A 194 15.97 -5.19 13.95
C GLN A 194 15.06 -4.82 12.76
N ILE A 195 13.77 -4.95 12.97
CA ILE A 195 12.72 -4.52 12.07
C ILE A 195 11.88 -3.48 12.81
N VAL A 196 12.08 -2.23 12.42
CA VAL A 196 11.33 -1.11 12.99
C VAL A 196 10.05 -0.92 12.20
N THR A 197 8.90 -0.92 12.88
CA THR A 197 7.60 -0.74 12.23
C THR A 197 7.52 0.59 11.50
N SER A 198 6.73 0.64 10.43
CA SER A 198 6.49 1.87 9.69
C SER A 198 5.73 2.87 10.55
N TYR A 199 5.88 4.15 10.25
CA TYR A 199 5.18 5.21 10.98
C TYR A 199 3.66 5.01 10.89
N ARG A 200 2.95 5.09 12.04
CA ARG A 200 1.49 4.86 12.16
C ARG A 200 1.02 3.51 11.60
N SER A 201 1.81 2.47 11.81
CA SER A 201 1.49 1.13 11.31
C SER A 201 1.47 0.08 12.43
N PRO A 202 0.57 0.18 13.42
CA PRO A 202 0.52 -0.75 14.55
C PRO A 202 0.31 -2.20 14.11
N TRP A 203 -0.45 -2.43 13.03
CA TRP A 203 -0.65 -3.80 12.49
C TRP A 203 0.65 -4.56 12.15
N GLN A 204 1.78 -3.87 12.04
CA GLN A 204 3.08 -4.52 11.80
C GLN A 204 3.64 -5.18 13.08
N ASN A 205 3.19 -4.75 14.26
CA ASN A 205 3.45 -5.39 15.56
C ASN A 205 2.21 -6.11 16.13
N GLY A 206 1.36 -6.59 15.23
CA GLY A 206 0.02 -7.08 15.53
C GLY A 206 -0.09 -8.29 16.47
N TYR A 207 1.02 -8.87 16.92
CA TYR A 207 0.98 -9.92 17.94
C TYR A 207 1.16 -9.38 19.35
N VAL A 208 1.83 -8.26 19.53
CA VAL A 208 2.03 -7.62 20.84
C VAL A 208 0.86 -6.69 21.17
N GLU A 209 0.35 -5.96 20.21
CA GLU A 209 -0.76 -5.00 20.37
C GLU A 209 -2.01 -5.60 21.07
N PRO A 210 -2.52 -6.80 20.66
CA PRO A 210 -3.68 -7.38 21.34
C PRO A 210 -3.41 -7.81 22.77
N VAL A 211 -2.16 -8.09 23.12
CA VAL A 211 -1.77 -8.49 24.49
C VAL A 211 -1.73 -7.26 25.40
N ILE A 212 -1.35 -6.11 24.85
CA ILE A 212 -1.28 -4.83 25.56
C ILE A 212 -2.67 -4.19 25.69
N GLY A 213 -3.55 -4.37 24.69
CA GLY A 213 -4.89 -3.81 24.65
C GLY A 213 -5.99 -4.68 25.27
N ALA A 214 -5.64 -5.84 25.80
CA ALA A 214 -6.59 -6.80 26.40
C ALA A 214 -6.90 -6.46 27.85
#